data_ce265bb02d015b9b38b265df9e7271ed
#
_entry.id   ce265bb02d015b9b38b265df9e7271ed
#
_cell.length_a   1.000
_cell.length_b   1.000
_cell.length_c   1.000
_cell.angle_alpha   90.00
_cell.angle_beta   90.00
_cell.angle_gamma   90.00
#
_symmetry.space_group_name_H-M   'P 1'
#
loop_
_entity.id
_entity.type
_entity.pdbx_description
1 polymer ?
#
loop_
_entity_poly.entity_id
_entity_poly.type
_entity_poly.pdbx_seq_one_letter_code
_entity_poly.pdbx_strand_id
1 'polypeptide(L)'
;MRPQDIQHIGNELAVKWADGGESFIALETLRRACPCAGCKGEVDILGNLYKNPEKPLTAKAFDLVKLVSVGGYAIQPVWADGHNTGIYSFDYLLRIAVAK
;
A
#
# COMPACT_ATOMS: atom_id res chain seq x y z
N MET A 1 -0.18 13.85 9.17
CA MET A 1 0.32 14.65 8.02
C MET A 1 -0.44 14.27 6.77
N ARG A 2 -0.70 15.22 5.91
CA ARG A 2 -1.49 14.98 4.69
C ARG A 2 -0.62 15.14 3.46
N PRO A 3 -0.81 14.33 2.42
CA PRO A 3 -0.13 14.55 1.16
C PRO A 3 -0.73 15.75 0.42
N GLN A 4 0.14 16.57 -0.15
CA GLN A 4 -0.26 17.66 -1.01
C GLN A 4 -0.56 17.16 -2.42
N ASP A 5 0.19 16.15 -2.85
CA ASP A 5 0.03 15.53 -4.17
C ASP A 5 0.58 14.11 -4.14
N ILE A 6 -0.04 13.22 -4.91
CA ILE A 6 0.42 11.84 -5.08
C ILE A 6 0.39 11.54 -6.57
N GLN A 7 1.53 11.11 -7.11
CA GLN A 7 1.66 10.80 -8.52
C GLN A 7 2.22 9.40 -8.72
N HIS A 8 1.66 8.71 -9.71
CA HIS A 8 2.18 7.42 -10.17
C HIS A 8 3.17 7.68 -11.30
N ILE A 9 4.45 7.47 -11.04
CA ILE A 9 5.52 7.72 -12.00
C ILE A 9 6.27 6.42 -12.23
N GLY A 10 6.11 5.85 -13.43
CA GLY A 10 6.74 4.56 -13.76
C GLY A 10 6.30 3.47 -12.79
N ASN A 11 7.26 2.87 -12.08
CA ASN A 11 6.99 1.83 -11.08
C ASN A 11 7.11 2.35 -9.64
N GLU A 12 6.95 3.66 -9.44
CA GLU A 12 7.01 4.28 -8.13
C GLU A 12 5.80 5.17 -7.89
N LEU A 13 5.49 5.36 -6.61
CA LEU A 13 4.51 6.32 -6.15
C LEU A 13 5.26 7.49 -5.54
N ALA A 14 5.09 8.69 -6.08
CA ALA A 14 5.70 9.90 -5.56
C ALA A 14 4.68 10.65 -4.72
N VAL A 15 5.01 10.87 -3.45
CA VAL A 15 4.13 11.58 -2.52
C VAL A 15 4.79 12.88 -2.10
N LYS A 16 4.11 13.99 -2.35
CA LYS A 16 4.54 15.30 -1.89
C LYS A 16 3.72 15.66 -0.66
N TRP A 17 4.38 15.87 0.45
CA TRP A 17 3.72 16.14 1.73
C TRP A 17 3.47 17.63 1.93
N ALA A 18 2.50 17.94 2.78
CA ALA A 18 2.10 19.32 3.04
C ALA A 18 3.22 20.16 3.68
N ASP A 19 4.18 19.51 4.34
CA ASP A 19 5.32 20.20 4.96
C ASP A 19 6.47 20.49 3.97
N GLY A 20 6.29 20.15 2.70
CA GLY A 20 7.29 20.31 1.67
C GLY A 20 8.19 19.11 1.45
N GLY A 21 8.07 18.07 2.28
CA GLY A 21 8.82 16.83 2.10
C GLY A 21 8.28 15.98 0.96
N GLU A 22 9.09 15.08 0.46
CA GLU A 22 8.73 14.15 -0.60
C GLU A 22 9.12 12.74 -0.22
N SER A 23 8.31 11.77 -0.64
CA SER A 23 8.58 10.35 -0.42
C SER A 23 8.37 9.60 -1.73
N PHE A 24 9.20 8.59 -1.96
CA PHE A 24 9.10 7.73 -3.13
C PHE A 24 8.95 6.29 -2.65
N ILE A 25 7.90 5.62 -3.11
CA ILE A 25 7.59 4.26 -2.69
C ILE A 25 7.49 3.40 -3.96
N ALA A 26 8.37 2.41 -4.09
CA ALA A 26 8.27 1.46 -5.20
C ALA A 26 6.92 0.74 -5.13
N LEU A 27 6.28 0.52 -6.27
CA LEU A 27 4.98 -0.16 -6.30
C LEU A 27 5.07 -1.55 -5.71
N GLU A 28 6.19 -2.26 -5.91
CA GLU A 28 6.42 -3.55 -5.28
C GLU A 28 6.41 -3.44 -3.76
N THR A 29 7.11 -2.46 -3.20
CA THR A 29 7.13 -2.22 -1.77
C THR A 29 5.74 -1.90 -1.24
N LEU A 30 5.01 -1.05 -1.97
CA LEU A 30 3.64 -0.68 -1.60
C LEU A 30 2.73 -1.92 -1.56
N ARG A 31 2.79 -2.77 -2.59
CA ARG A 31 1.97 -3.98 -2.67
C ARG A 31 2.31 -4.96 -1.55
N ARG A 32 3.61 -5.20 -1.31
CA ARG A 32 4.05 -6.14 -0.28
C ARG A 32 3.73 -5.67 1.13
N ALA A 33 3.54 -4.36 1.31
CA ALA A 33 3.18 -3.76 2.59
C ALA A 33 1.68 -3.63 2.78
N CYS A 34 0.86 -4.26 1.92
CA CYS A 34 -0.60 -4.18 1.99
C CYS A 34 -1.11 -4.52 3.39
N PRO A 35 -1.87 -3.63 4.03
CA PRO A 35 -2.31 -3.83 5.41
C PRO A 35 -3.63 -4.59 5.56
N CYS A 36 -4.19 -5.13 4.47
CA CYS A 36 -5.44 -5.88 4.58
C CYS A 36 -5.22 -7.22 5.30
N ALA A 37 -6.27 -7.74 5.92
CA ALA A 37 -6.19 -8.99 6.69
C ALA A 37 -5.68 -10.16 5.86
N GLY A 38 -6.10 -10.24 4.58
CA GLY A 38 -5.67 -11.31 3.69
C GLY A 38 -4.18 -11.31 3.39
N CYS A 39 -3.53 -10.14 3.42
CA CYS A 39 -2.10 -10.01 3.17
C CYS A 39 -1.26 -10.15 4.44
N LYS A 40 -1.74 -9.58 5.55
CA LYS A 40 -1.05 -9.67 6.84
C LYS A 40 -1.24 -11.00 7.52
N GLY A 41 -2.34 -11.71 7.20
CA GLY A 41 -2.76 -12.88 7.93
C GLY A 41 -3.49 -12.54 9.21
N GLU A 42 -4.03 -13.56 9.85
CA GLU A 42 -4.77 -13.42 11.10
C GLU A 42 -4.18 -14.37 12.13
N VAL A 43 -4.26 -13.96 13.41
CA VAL A 43 -3.78 -14.78 14.53
C VAL A 43 -5.01 -15.23 15.32
N ASP A 44 -5.12 -16.53 15.58
CA ASP A 44 -6.22 -17.06 16.41
C ASP A 44 -5.92 -16.87 17.90
N ILE A 45 -6.86 -17.29 18.75
CA ILE A 45 -6.72 -17.13 20.20
C ILE A 45 -5.59 -17.97 20.78
N LEU A 46 -5.09 -18.95 20.04
CA LEU A 46 -3.98 -19.80 20.45
C LEU A 46 -2.64 -19.29 19.95
N GLY A 47 -2.64 -18.17 19.22
CA GLY A 47 -1.43 -17.58 18.69
C GLY A 47 -0.97 -18.13 17.36
N ASN A 48 -1.75 -19.00 16.72
CA ASN A 48 -1.41 -19.53 15.40
C ASN A 48 -1.72 -18.50 14.33
N LEU A 49 -0.75 -18.26 13.46
CA LEU A 49 -0.94 -17.34 12.36
C LEU A 49 -1.57 -18.05 11.17
N TYR A 50 -2.75 -17.58 10.76
CA TYR A 50 -3.41 -18.07 9.56
C TYR A 50 -3.19 -17.05 8.44
N LYS A 51 -2.50 -17.49 7.41
CA LYS A 51 -2.25 -16.70 6.23
C LYS A 51 -2.75 -17.48 5.03
N ASN A 52 -3.37 -16.77 4.08
CA ASN A 52 -3.80 -17.42 2.85
C ASN A 52 -2.61 -18.12 2.19
N PRO A 53 -2.83 -19.33 1.59
CA PRO A 53 -1.76 -19.97 0.85
C PRO A 53 -1.15 -19.00 -0.14
N GLU A 54 0.16 -18.95 -0.17
CA GLU A 54 0.86 -18.01 -1.02
C GLU A 54 0.58 -18.32 -2.48
N LYS A 55 -0.12 -17.40 -3.13
CA LYS A 55 -0.11 -17.35 -4.58
C LYS A 55 1.08 -16.51 -4.98
N PRO A 56 1.92 -16.97 -5.91
CA PRO A 56 3.02 -16.14 -6.40
C PRO A 56 2.45 -14.84 -6.92
N LEU A 57 3.03 -13.72 -6.53
CA LEU A 57 2.64 -12.42 -7.06
C LEU A 57 3.13 -12.33 -8.50
N THR A 58 2.23 -12.00 -9.39
CA THR A 58 2.55 -11.80 -10.80
C THR A 58 2.91 -10.34 -11.05
N ALA A 59 3.35 -10.02 -12.28
CA ALA A 59 3.62 -8.64 -12.66
C ALA A 59 2.39 -7.74 -12.46
N LYS A 60 1.18 -8.28 -12.65
CA LYS A 60 -0.07 -7.53 -12.45
C LYS A 60 -0.29 -7.12 -11.00
N ALA A 61 0.28 -7.86 -10.05
CA ALA A 61 0.18 -7.52 -8.63
C ALA A 61 0.91 -6.21 -8.30
N PHE A 62 1.87 -5.82 -9.11
CA PHE A 62 2.62 -4.58 -8.94
C PHE A 62 2.23 -3.52 -9.96
N ASP A 63 1.17 -3.75 -10.72
CA ASP A 63 0.69 -2.82 -11.73
C ASP A 63 -0.49 -2.04 -11.17
N LEU A 64 -0.27 -0.78 -10.88
CA LEU A 64 -1.26 0.09 -10.24
C LEU A 64 -2.21 0.64 -11.30
N VAL A 65 -3.51 0.37 -11.14
CA VAL A 65 -4.55 0.87 -12.03
C VAL A 65 -5.00 2.25 -11.62
N LYS A 66 -5.28 2.44 -10.33
CA LYS A 66 -5.71 3.74 -9.82
C LYS A 66 -5.56 3.81 -8.31
N LEU A 67 -5.66 5.01 -7.77
CA LEU A 67 -5.72 5.28 -6.34
C LEU A 67 -7.08 5.88 -6.00
N VAL A 68 -7.69 5.40 -4.93
CA VAL A 68 -8.96 5.92 -4.44
C VAL A 68 -8.71 6.59 -3.08
N SER A 69 -9.20 7.82 -2.92
CA SER A 69 -9.13 8.50 -1.62
C SER A 69 -10.13 7.90 -0.64
N VAL A 70 -9.69 7.67 0.58
CA VAL A 70 -10.53 7.13 1.64
C VAL A 70 -10.56 8.11 2.80
N GLY A 71 -11.72 8.73 3.03
CA GLY A 71 -11.98 9.55 4.20
C GLY A 71 -11.05 10.73 4.44
N GLY A 72 -10.21 11.12 3.49
CA GLY A 72 -9.25 12.20 3.69
C GLY A 72 -8.06 11.84 4.58
N TYR A 73 -7.91 10.57 4.96
CA TYR A 73 -6.82 10.09 5.82
C TYR A 73 -6.03 8.93 5.22
N ALA A 74 -6.49 8.37 4.11
CA ALA A 74 -5.91 7.17 3.53
C ALA A 74 -6.12 7.09 2.04
N ILE A 75 -5.42 6.15 1.41
CA ILE A 75 -5.64 5.79 0.00
C ILE A 75 -5.86 4.29 -0.12
N GLN A 76 -6.58 3.90 -1.16
CA GLN A 76 -6.86 2.51 -1.48
C GLN A 76 -6.39 2.25 -2.91
N PRO A 77 -5.23 1.59 -3.08
CA PRO A 77 -4.76 1.25 -4.42
C PRO A 77 -5.61 0.15 -5.04
N VAL A 78 -5.86 0.27 -6.33
CA VAL A 78 -6.49 -0.78 -7.13
C VAL A 78 -5.42 -1.34 -8.06
N TRP A 79 -5.14 -2.61 -7.90
CA TRP A 79 -4.09 -3.30 -8.65
C TRP A 79 -4.68 -4.07 -9.83
N ALA A 80 -3.86 -4.28 -10.87
CA ALA A 80 -4.33 -4.93 -12.10
C ALA A 80 -4.74 -6.40 -11.91
N ASP A 81 -4.28 -7.04 -10.84
CA ASP A 81 -4.70 -8.41 -10.51
C ASP A 81 -6.05 -8.46 -9.77
N GLY A 82 -6.71 -7.31 -9.59
CA GLY A 82 -8.00 -7.24 -8.92
C GLY A 82 -7.93 -7.01 -7.42
N HIS A 83 -6.75 -6.95 -6.82
CA HIS A 83 -6.61 -6.69 -5.40
C HIS A 83 -6.87 -5.22 -5.10
N ASN A 84 -7.81 -4.94 -4.21
CA ASN A 84 -8.19 -3.56 -3.89
C ASN A 84 -8.64 -3.40 -2.43
N THR A 85 -8.22 -4.28 -1.54
CA THR A 85 -8.68 -4.28 -0.15
C THR A 85 -7.73 -3.58 0.82
N GLY A 86 -6.54 -3.17 0.38
CA GLY A 86 -5.57 -2.49 1.23
C GLY A 86 -5.87 -1.01 1.37
N ILE A 87 -6.11 -0.55 2.59
CA ILE A 87 -6.29 0.87 2.88
C ILE A 87 -5.04 1.35 3.62
N TYR A 88 -4.29 2.23 2.96
CA TYR A 88 -3.03 2.74 3.47
C TYR A 88 -3.27 4.14 4.06
N SER A 89 -3.20 4.26 5.38
CA SER A 89 -3.26 5.59 6.00
C SER A 89 -2.03 6.41 5.59
N PHE A 90 -2.14 7.74 5.66
CA PHE A 90 -1.02 8.60 5.32
C PHE A 90 0.17 8.37 6.26
N ASP A 91 -0.10 8.09 7.53
CA ASP A 91 0.95 7.76 8.48
C ASP A 91 1.65 6.45 8.12
N TYR A 92 0.88 5.46 7.67
CA TYR A 92 1.43 4.19 7.23
C TYR A 92 2.30 4.34 5.98
N LEU A 93 1.83 5.16 5.01
CA LEU A 93 2.63 5.46 3.81
C LEU A 93 3.96 6.09 4.16
N LEU A 94 3.95 7.05 5.08
CA LEU A 94 5.16 7.70 5.53
C LEU A 94 6.12 6.70 6.18
N ARG A 95 5.57 5.78 6.96
CA ARG A 95 6.35 4.76 7.64
C ARG A 95 7.02 3.80 6.67
N ILE A 96 6.32 3.29 5.68
CA ILE A 96 6.91 2.36 4.71
C ILE A 96 7.90 3.06 3.78
N ALA A 97 7.71 4.33 3.49
CA ALA A 97 8.66 5.11 2.69
C ALA A 97 9.97 5.32 3.42
N VAL A 98 9.92 5.51 4.72
CA VAL A 98 11.12 5.74 5.56
C VAL A 98 11.86 4.43 5.83
N ALA A 99 11.18 3.31 5.72
CA ALA A 99 11.76 1.99 6.03
C ALA A 99 12.78 1.48 5.00
N LYS A 100 13.18 2.30 4.07
CA LYS A 100 14.17 1.92 3.06
C LYS A 100 15.55 1.68 3.65
#